data_d93ca3e604ebc52cd5872408a7d3ab05
#
_entry.id   d93ca3e604ebc52cd5872408a7d3ab05
#
_cell.length_a   1.000
_cell.length_b   1.000
_cell.length_c   1.000
_cell.angle_alpha   90.00
_cell.angle_beta   90.00
_cell.angle_gamma   90.00
#
_symmetry.space_group_name_H-M   'P 1'
#
loop_
_entity.id
_entity.type
_entity.pdbx_description
1 polymer ?
#
loop_
_entity_poly.entity_id
_entity_poly.type
_entity_poly.pdbx_seq_one_letter_code
_entity_poly.pdbx_strand_id
1 'polypeptide(L)'
;VIITDTDHLWGIGGNIDWVWKSFSRGMNILFMDPYDGSVLAQDDPEWAQSINKNLGYTRTYAEKMDLINMIPSGNLSSTNYCLANIDKEYIVYLPTDTTASLDLKNVSGKFKVEWFDPSSGASAEGEDVQGGSDHLFNSPFHSGSAVL
;
A
#
# COMPACT_ATOMS: atom_id res chain seq x y z
N VAL A 1 15.03 8.67 -6.49
CA VAL A 1 14.79 7.67 -5.44
C VAL A 1 14.62 8.43 -4.14
N ILE A 2 13.48 8.26 -3.46
CA ILE A 2 13.21 8.83 -2.15
C ILE A 2 13.22 7.68 -1.15
N ILE A 3 14.00 7.83 -0.09
CA ILE A 3 14.04 6.90 1.04
C ILE A 3 13.29 7.55 2.19
N THR A 4 12.39 6.81 2.82
CA THR A 4 11.77 7.19 4.09
C THR A 4 12.20 6.18 5.15
N ASP A 5 12.58 6.67 6.30
CA ASP A 5 13.03 5.84 7.41
C ASP A 5 12.28 6.16 8.70
N THR A 6 12.51 5.38 9.73
CA THR A 6 11.88 5.55 11.05
C THR A 6 12.76 6.29 12.05
N ASP A 7 13.94 6.76 11.66
CA ASP A 7 14.89 7.44 12.55
C ASP A 7 14.26 8.68 13.23
N HIS A 8 13.45 9.42 12.50
CA HIS A 8 12.78 10.62 12.98
C HIS A 8 11.36 10.40 13.52
N LEU A 9 10.91 9.16 13.65
CA LEU A 9 9.61 8.83 14.23
C LEU A 9 9.66 8.62 15.77
N TRP A 10 10.73 9.07 16.39
CA TRP A 10 10.91 9.20 17.85
C TRP A 10 10.60 7.90 18.61
N GLY A 11 11.23 6.82 18.17
CA GLY A 11 11.25 5.55 18.90
C GLY A 11 10.05 4.64 18.71
N ILE A 12 9.06 5.03 17.89
CA ILE A 12 7.92 4.16 17.60
C ILE A 12 8.09 3.34 16.31
N GLY A 13 9.15 3.61 15.55
CA GLY A 13 9.48 2.82 14.37
C GLY A 13 8.45 2.80 13.24
N GLY A 14 7.44 3.66 13.28
CA GLY A 14 6.35 3.67 12.30
C GLY A 14 5.21 2.72 12.67
N ASN A 15 4.34 2.44 11.70
CA ASN A 15 3.22 1.51 11.80
C ASN A 15 2.82 0.98 10.42
N ILE A 16 1.79 0.13 10.35
CA ILE A 16 1.25 -0.41 9.09
C ILE A 16 0.87 0.72 8.12
N ASP A 17 0.20 1.74 8.61
CA ASP A 17 -0.18 2.92 7.82
C ASP A 17 1.02 3.61 7.19
N TRP A 18 2.09 3.83 7.96
CA TRP A 18 3.32 4.43 7.47
C TRP A 18 3.94 3.60 6.33
N VAL A 19 3.95 2.28 6.44
CA VAL A 19 4.45 1.37 5.40
C VAL A 19 3.68 1.57 4.09
N TRP A 20 2.35 1.43 4.14
CA TRP A 20 1.54 1.48 2.91
C TRP A 20 1.39 2.89 2.33
N LYS A 21 1.30 3.92 3.18
CA LYS A 21 1.31 5.32 2.74
C LYS A 21 2.62 5.71 2.05
N SER A 22 3.74 5.19 2.53
CA SER A 22 5.05 5.43 1.91
C SER A 22 5.18 4.66 0.59
N PHE A 23 4.80 3.38 0.57
CA PHE A 23 4.87 2.55 -0.63
C PHE A 23 4.00 3.12 -1.76
N SER A 24 2.75 3.47 -1.47
CA SER A 24 1.83 4.05 -2.47
C SER A 24 2.21 5.44 -2.95
N ARG A 25 3.19 6.08 -2.33
CA ARG A 25 3.84 7.32 -2.78
C ARG A 25 5.17 7.10 -3.50
N GLY A 26 5.52 5.85 -3.79
CA GLY A 26 6.75 5.50 -4.50
C GLY A 26 8.02 5.71 -3.67
N MET A 27 7.91 5.67 -2.35
CA MET A 27 9.06 5.79 -1.45
C MET A 27 9.66 4.41 -1.14
N ASN A 28 10.99 4.35 -1.02
CA ASN A 28 11.68 3.19 -0.48
C ASN A 28 11.67 3.26 1.04
N ILE A 29 11.19 2.22 1.69
CA ILE A 29 10.91 2.21 3.12
C ILE A 29 12.07 1.53 3.85
N LEU A 30 12.63 2.20 4.83
CA LEU A 30 13.67 1.69 5.71
C LEU A 30 13.16 1.69 7.16
N PHE A 31 12.91 0.50 7.71
CA PHE A 31 12.58 0.34 9.11
C PHE A 31 13.86 0.20 9.93
N MET A 32 14.08 1.11 10.84
CA MET A 32 15.26 1.17 11.70
C MET A 32 14.91 0.75 13.14
N ASP A 33 15.81 0.02 13.76
CA ASP A 33 15.76 -0.27 15.20
C ASP A 33 15.76 1.06 15.97
N PRO A 34 14.89 1.23 16.98
CA PRO A 34 14.84 2.42 17.83
C PRO A 34 16.06 2.59 18.78
N TYR A 35 17.16 1.89 18.54
CA TYR A 35 18.42 1.93 19.31
C TYR A 35 18.37 1.33 20.72
N ASP A 36 17.30 0.72 21.10
CA ASP A 36 17.14 0.02 22.38
C ASP A 36 17.41 -1.50 22.25
N GLY A 37 17.69 -1.97 21.05
CA GLY A 37 17.92 -3.38 20.74
C GLY A 37 16.66 -4.23 20.69
N SER A 38 15.48 -3.65 20.89
CA SER A 38 14.22 -4.40 20.97
C SER A 38 13.83 -5.08 19.67
N VAL A 39 14.21 -4.51 18.52
CA VAL A 39 13.88 -5.06 17.20
C VAL A 39 14.86 -6.14 16.75
N LEU A 40 16.11 -6.04 17.17
CA LEU A 40 17.16 -7.02 16.87
C LEU A 40 17.23 -8.13 17.91
N ALA A 41 16.53 -8.03 19.01
CA ALA A 41 16.44 -9.06 20.03
C ALA A 41 15.61 -10.26 19.53
N GLN A 42 15.81 -11.44 20.13
CA GLN A 42 15.08 -12.65 19.75
C GLN A 42 13.57 -12.57 20.01
N ASP A 43 13.15 -11.64 20.83
CA ASP A 43 11.75 -11.37 21.17
C ASP A 43 11.29 -10.07 20.51
N ASP A 44 11.20 -10.04 19.19
CA ASP A 44 10.63 -8.94 18.43
C ASP A 44 9.25 -8.55 18.98
N PRO A 45 9.04 -7.31 19.42
CA PRO A 45 7.74 -6.90 19.92
C PRO A 45 6.68 -6.94 18.79
N GLU A 46 5.43 -7.21 19.16
CA GLU A 46 4.32 -7.41 18.20
C GLU A 46 4.18 -6.26 17.19
N TRP A 47 4.41 -5.02 17.63
CA TRP A 47 4.38 -3.86 16.73
C TRP A 47 5.46 -3.90 15.65
N ALA A 48 6.70 -4.33 15.99
CA ALA A 48 7.79 -4.46 15.02
C ALA A 48 7.55 -5.63 14.06
N GLN A 49 7.05 -6.76 14.56
CA GLN A 49 6.64 -7.89 13.72
C GLN A 49 5.58 -7.47 12.69
N SER A 50 4.61 -6.65 13.13
CA SER A 50 3.57 -6.12 12.26
C SER A 50 4.13 -5.26 11.12
N ILE A 51 5.09 -4.38 11.42
CA ILE A 51 5.78 -3.57 10.41
C ILE A 51 6.58 -4.46 9.46
N ASN A 52 7.42 -5.36 9.98
CA ASN A 52 8.24 -6.27 9.19
C ASN A 52 7.40 -7.13 8.24
N LYS A 53 6.26 -7.62 8.72
CA LYS A 53 5.32 -8.40 7.92
C LYS A 53 4.75 -7.56 6.76
N ASN A 54 4.38 -6.31 7.02
CA ASN A 54 3.85 -5.42 5.99
C ASN A 54 4.93 -4.95 5.01
N LEU A 55 6.18 -4.78 5.42
CA LEU A 55 7.30 -4.60 4.51
C LEU A 55 7.47 -5.80 3.57
N GLY A 56 7.32 -7.01 4.10
CA GLY A 56 7.29 -8.23 3.28
C GLY A 56 6.14 -8.23 2.26
N TYR A 57 4.97 -7.76 2.63
CA TYR A 57 3.84 -7.64 1.71
C TYR A 57 4.08 -6.59 0.62
N THR A 58 4.57 -5.41 0.95
CA THR A 58 4.90 -4.38 -0.06
C THR A 58 5.97 -4.88 -1.03
N ARG A 59 6.96 -5.64 -0.54
CA ARG A 59 7.95 -6.29 -1.40
C ARG A 59 7.31 -7.28 -2.37
N THR A 60 6.36 -8.11 -1.89
CA THR A 60 5.63 -9.06 -2.75
C THR A 60 4.90 -8.34 -3.88
N TYR A 61 4.25 -7.19 -3.59
CA TYR A 61 3.61 -6.37 -4.62
C TYR A 61 4.64 -5.72 -5.54
N ALA A 62 5.72 -5.19 -5.01
CA ALA A 62 6.81 -4.62 -5.82
C ALA A 62 7.42 -5.62 -6.82
N GLU A 63 7.50 -6.90 -6.44
CA GLU A 63 7.99 -7.97 -7.31
C GLU A 63 6.96 -8.43 -8.37
N LYS A 64 5.66 -8.21 -8.13
CA LYS A 64 4.58 -8.52 -9.07
C LYS A 64 4.36 -7.42 -10.11
N MET A 65 4.67 -6.16 -9.78
CA MET A 65 4.39 -4.97 -10.58
C MET A 65 5.61 -4.50 -11.36
N ASP A 66 5.37 -3.76 -12.43
CA ASP A 66 6.43 -3.03 -13.16
C ASP A 66 6.79 -1.73 -12.41
N LEU A 67 7.33 -1.89 -11.19
CA LEU A 67 7.59 -0.82 -10.24
C LEU A 67 8.45 0.30 -10.83
N ILE A 68 9.34 -0.01 -11.78
CA ILE A 68 10.24 0.98 -12.38
C ILE A 68 9.49 2.02 -13.23
N ASN A 69 8.31 1.65 -13.74
CA ASN A 69 7.46 2.51 -14.54
C ASN A 69 6.27 3.09 -13.74
N MET A 70 6.18 2.78 -12.45
CA MET A 70 5.13 3.32 -11.60
C MET A 70 5.51 4.71 -11.07
N ILE A 71 4.55 5.62 -11.06
CA ILE A 71 4.71 6.97 -10.54
C ILE A 71 3.65 7.28 -9.47
N PRO A 72 3.98 8.08 -8.46
CA PRO A 72 3.00 8.58 -7.51
C PRO A 72 1.89 9.35 -8.20
N SER A 73 0.66 8.89 -8.08
CA SER A 73 -0.51 9.39 -8.81
C SER A 73 -1.71 9.59 -7.86
N GLY A 74 -1.45 10.17 -6.68
CA GLY A 74 -2.46 10.33 -5.64
C GLY A 74 -3.70 11.10 -6.09
N ASN A 75 -3.57 12.00 -7.06
CA ASN A 75 -4.68 12.74 -7.66
C ASN A 75 -5.69 11.86 -8.40
N LEU A 76 -5.33 10.64 -8.76
CA LEU A 76 -6.25 9.69 -9.41
C LEU A 76 -7.19 9.00 -8.40
N SER A 77 -6.87 9.00 -7.12
CA SER A 77 -7.67 8.33 -6.10
C SER A 77 -8.21 9.29 -5.04
N SER A 78 -9.42 9.03 -4.56
CA SER A 78 -10.02 9.76 -3.44
C SER A 78 -9.20 9.67 -2.14
N THR A 79 -8.38 8.64 -1.98
CA THR A 79 -7.54 8.45 -0.80
C THR A 79 -6.23 9.24 -0.84
N ASN A 80 -5.83 9.76 -2.01
CA ASN A 80 -4.53 10.36 -2.29
C ASN A 80 -3.32 9.41 -2.12
N TYR A 81 -3.55 8.10 -2.02
CA TYR A 81 -2.52 7.07 -1.89
C TYR A 81 -2.59 6.12 -3.07
N CYS A 82 -2.11 6.58 -4.23
CA CYS A 82 -2.08 5.80 -5.46
C CYS A 82 -0.69 5.84 -6.08
N LEU A 83 -0.17 4.68 -6.44
CA LEU A 83 1.01 4.50 -7.27
C LEU A 83 0.55 3.80 -8.55
N ALA A 84 0.91 4.32 -9.72
CA ALA A 84 0.36 3.86 -10.99
C ALA A 84 1.40 3.80 -12.12
N ASN A 85 1.34 2.73 -12.89
CA ASN A 85 1.81 2.66 -14.27
C ASN A 85 0.57 2.81 -15.15
N ILE A 86 0.30 4.05 -15.58
CA ILE A 86 -0.96 4.43 -16.26
C ILE A 86 -1.21 3.51 -17.46
N ASP A 87 -2.46 3.14 -17.70
CA ASP A 87 -2.94 2.17 -18.68
C ASP A 87 -2.60 0.69 -18.39
N LYS A 88 -1.85 0.39 -17.33
CA LYS A 88 -1.41 -0.98 -17.04
C LYS A 88 -1.80 -1.49 -15.67
N GLU A 89 -1.41 -0.78 -14.62
CA GLU A 89 -1.57 -1.26 -13.25
C GLU A 89 -1.57 -0.12 -12.23
N TYR A 90 -2.31 -0.32 -11.17
CA TYR A 90 -2.52 0.65 -10.11
C TYR A 90 -2.45 -0.05 -8.77
N ILE A 91 -1.93 0.62 -7.75
CA ILE A 91 -2.09 0.22 -6.36
C ILE A 91 -2.59 1.41 -5.57
N VAL A 92 -3.67 1.21 -4.84
CA VAL A 92 -4.33 2.25 -4.02
C VAL A 92 -4.40 1.78 -2.58
N TYR A 93 -3.93 2.60 -1.67
CA TYR A 93 -4.06 2.33 -0.24
C TYR A 93 -5.22 3.12 0.36
N LEU A 94 -6.05 2.44 1.14
CA LEU A 94 -7.18 2.98 1.90
C LEU A 94 -6.82 2.91 3.40
N PRO A 95 -6.47 4.03 4.06
CA PRO A 95 -6.01 3.99 5.46
C PRO A 95 -7.10 3.61 6.47
N THR A 96 -8.29 4.12 6.28
CA THR A 96 -9.42 3.97 7.22
C THR A 96 -10.76 3.79 6.52
N ASP A 97 -10.80 4.06 5.22
CA ASP A 97 -12.02 4.01 4.45
C ASP A 97 -12.27 2.61 3.90
N THR A 98 -13.53 2.26 3.79
CA THR A 98 -13.95 1.03 3.11
C THR A 98 -14.18 1.23 1.62
N THR A 99 -14.11 2.48 1.15
CA THR A 99 -14.36 2.85 -0.24
C THR A 99 -13.26 3.74 -0.81
N ALA A 100 -12.94 3.56 -2.08
CA ALA A 100 -12.08 4.47 -2.83
C ALA A 100 -12.62 4.68 -4.24
N SER A 101 -12.58 5.91 -4.74
CA SER A 101 -12.72 6.16 -6.17
C SER A 101 -11.36 6.20 -6.85
N LEU A 102 -11.34 5.72 -8.09
CA LEU A 102 -10.16 5.78 -8.96
C LEU A 102 -10.57 6.31 -10.33
N ASP A 103 -9.89 7.37 -10.77
CA ASP A 103 -10.09 7.97 -12.09
C ASP A 103 -9.40 7.14 -13.17
N LEU A 104 -10.19 6.43 -13.97
CA LEU A 104 -9.77 5.67 -15.15
C LEU A 104 -10.37 6.23 -16.44
N LYS A 105 -10.83 7.51 -16.47
CA LYS A 105 -11.52 8.11 -17.62
C LYS A 105 -10.70 8.10 -18.90
N ASN A 106 -9.40 8.35 -18.76
CA ASN A 106 -8.51 8.46 -19.91
C ASN A 106 -7.72 7.16 -20.17
N VAL A 107 -8.16 6.07 -19.58
CA VAL A 107 -7.51 4.76 -19.62
C VAL A 107 -8.36 3.81 -20.45
N SER A 108 -7.75 2.97 -21.25
CA SER A 108 -8.43 1.94 -22.05
C SER A 108 -8.11 0.53 -21.52
N GLY A 109 -9.02 -0.40 -21.82
CA GLY A 109 -8.81 -1.80 -21.47
C GLY A 109 -9.55 -2.24 -20.22
N LYS A 110 -9.35 -3.51 -19.89
CA LYS A 110 -10.00 -4.18 -18.77
C LYS A 110 -8.98 -4.46 -17.67
N PHE A 111 -9.32 -4.16 -16.44
CA PHE A 111 -8.49 -4.36 -15.28
C PHE A 111 -9.08 -5.44 -14.38
N LYS A 112 -8.22 -6.36 -13.94
CA LYS A 112 -8.53 -7.26 -12.84
C LYS A 112 -8.37 -6.53 -11.53
N VAL A 113 -9.23 -6.85 -10.58
CA VAL A 113 -9.25 -6.22 -9.26
C VAL A 113 -8.85 -7.24 -8.20
N GLU A 114 -7.83 -6.91 -7.43
CA GLU A 114 -7.42 -7.66 -6.24
C GLU A 114 -7.49 -6.73 -5.03
N TRP A 115 -8.06 -7.22 -3.95
CA TRP A 115 -8.04 -6.60 -2.64
C TRP A 115 -7.08 -7.32 -1.71
N PHE A 116 -6.44 -6.54 -0.84
CA PHE A 116 -5.54 -7.07 0.16
C PHE A 116 -5.79 -6.40 1.52
N ASP A 117 -5.82 -7.20 2.59
CA ASP A 117 -5.91 -6.73 3.97
C ASP A 117 -4.53 -6.70 4.63
N PRO A 118 -3.97 -5.51 4.91
CA PRO A 118 -2.66 -5.37 5.56
C PRO A 118 -2.58 -5.97 6.95
N SER A 119 -3.71 -6.08 7.65
CA SER A 119 -3.75 -6.58 9.04
C SER A 119 -3.67 -8.10 9.09
N SER A 120 -4.42 -8.78 8.25
CA SER A 120 -4.46 -10.24 8.22
C SER A 120 -3.54 -10.88 7.18
N GLY A 121 -3.21 -10.14 6.11
CA GLY A 121 -2.53 -10.66 4.93
C GLY A 121 -3.43 -11.43 3.98
N ALA A 122 -4.74 -11.33 4.14
CA ALA A 122 -5.70 -11.96 3.25
C ALA A 122 -5.86 -11.20 1.93
N SER A 123 -6.03 -11.92 0.83
CA SER A 123 -6.41 -11.35 -0.47
C SER A 123 -7.83 -11.79 -0.86
N ALA A 124 -8.50 -10.97 -1.63
CA ALA A 124 -9.80 -11.26 -2.23
C ALA A 124 -9.85 -10.71 -3.67
N GLU A 125 -10.47 -11.46 -4.57
CA GLU A 125 -10.76 -10.97 -5.92
C GLU A 125 -11.95 -10.02 -5.90
N GLY A 126 -11.85 -8.92 -6.64
CA GLY A 126 -12.96 -8.01 -6.92
C GLY A 126 -13.52 -8.20 -8.32
N GLU A 127 -14.60 -7.47 -8.62
CA GLU A 127 -15.14 -7.46 -9.98
C GLU A 127 -14.21 -6.69 -10.92
N ASP A 128 -13.91 -7.28 -12.07
CA ASP A 128 -13.12 -6.63 -13.11
C ASP A 128 -13.79 -5.33 -13.57
N VAL A 129 -12.99 -4.31 -13.86
CA VAL A 129 -13.48 -3.01 -14.31
C VAL A 129 -12.97 -2.65 -15.71
N GLN A 130 -13.76 -1.86 -16.42
CA GLN A 130 -13.39 -1.34 -17.73
C GLN A 130 -12.92 0.11 -17.61
N GLY A 131 -11.76 0.46 -18.17
CA GLY A 131 -11.34 1.84 -18.29
C GLY A 131 -12.32 2.70 -19.10
N GLY A 132 -12.19 4.00 -19.03
CA GLY A 132 -13.05 4.98 -19.71
C GLY A 132 -14.01 5.73 -18.77
N SER A 133 -13.99 5.46 -17.47
CA SER A 133 -14.83 6.13 -16.46
C SER A 133 -14.16 6.16 -15.08
N ASP A 134 -14.74 6.92 -14.15
CA ASP A 134 -14.43 6.78 -12.72
C ASP A 134 -15.07 5.49 -12.18
N HIS A 135 -14.36 4.82 -11.30
CA HIS A 135 -14.86 3.65 -10.59
C HIS A 135 -14.84 3.88 -9.09
N LEU A 136 -15.92 3.46 -8.44
CA LEU A 136 -16.01 3.38 -7.00
C LEU A 136 -15.79 1.92 -6.59
N PHE A 137 -14.81 1.70 -5.75
CA PHE A 137 -14.45 0.39 -5.21
C PHE A 137 -14.87 0.30 -3.75
N ASN A 138 -15.41 -0.85 -3.37
CA ASN A 138 -15.80 -1.14 -1.98
C ASN A 138 -14.95 -2.30 -1.48
N SER A 139 -14.19 -2.06 -0.41
CA SER A 139 -13.38 -3.11 0.21
C SER A 139 -14.28 -4.23 0.76
N PRO A 140 -13.94 -5.49 0.50
CA PRO A 140 -14.64 -6.61 1.13
C PRO A 140 -14.25 -6.80 2.59
N PHE A 141 -13.22 -6.09 3.06
CA PHE A 141 -12.73 -6.18 4.44
C PHE A 141 -13.41 -5.14 5.33
N HIS A 142 -13.74 -5.54 6.55
CA HIS A 142 -14.44 -4.68 7.52
C HIS A 142 -13.51 -4.11 8.60
N SER A 143 -12.22 -4.40 8.52
CA SER A 143 -11.25 -4.13 9.56
C SER A 143 -10.26 -3.01 9.20
N GLY A 144 -10.74 -1.80 8.99
CA GLY A 144 -9.84 -0.63 8.91
C GLY A 144 -9.21 -0.43 7.53
N SER A 145 -7.90 -0.64 7.38
CA SER A 145 -7.19 -0.35 6.13
C SER A 145 -7.30 -1.47 5.08
N ALA A 146 -7.21 -1.09 3.82
CA ALA A 146 -7.19 -2.02 2.69
C ALA A 146 -6.25 -1.53 1.59
N VAL A 147 -5.84 -2.46 0.71
CA VAL A 147 -5.11 -2.19 -0.52
C VAL A 147 -5.91 -2.72 -1.70
N LEU A 148 -6.02 -1.90 -2.71
CA LEU A 148 -6.65 -2.18 -3.99
C LEU A 148 -5.57 -2.19 -5.06
#